data_3a0bc32653f6a4f718d6580eaea53046
#
_entry.id   3a0bc32653f6a4f718d6580eaea53046
#
_cell.length_a   1.000
_cell.length_b   1.000
_cell.length_c   1.000
_cell.angle_alpha   90.00
_cell.angle_beta   90.00
_cell.angle_gamma   90.00
#
_symmetry.space_group_name_H-M   'P 1'
#
loop_
_entity.id
_entity.type
_entity.pdbx_description
1 polymer ?
#
loop_
_entity_poly.entity_id
_entity_poly.type
_entity_poly.pdbx_seq_one_letter_code
_entity_poly.pdbx_strand_id
1 'polypeptide(L)'
;MTDPNHPAFKIYNGVVQFSILAFTLALVYFAFVYYPKAVQNYKGATPNKPAVAPVAAGTDKFPIETKNFRIVYESKSDTYYVFVYGKQLDAYLVNKNSAVLTLKNTLSADSLCSYSIIYASADNIEVPPQYQKDTACK
;
A
#
# COMPACT_ATOMS: atom_id res chain seq x y z
N MET A 1 1.93 45.67 -34.98
CA MET A 1 2.73 44.70 -35.76
C MET A 1 4.16 44.76 -35.24
N THR A 2 4.59 43.75 -34.52
CA THR A 2 5.95 43.70 -33.92
C THR A 2 6.91 43.15 -34.98
N ASP A 3 7.89 43.97 -35.35
CA ASP A 3 8.89 43.61 -36.36
C ASP A 3 9.76 42.46 -35.90
N PRO A 4 9.76 41.28 -36.59
CA PRO A 4 10.49 40.09 -36.18
C PRO A 4 12.02 40.27 -36.20
N ASN A 5 12.54 41.33 -36.79
CA ASN A 5 13.94 41.68 -36.90
C ASN A 5 14.45 42.57 -35.72
N HIS A 6 13.57 42.97 -34.83
CA HIS A 6 13.99 43.83 -33.70
C HIS A 6 14.91 43.02 -32.74
N PRO A 7 16.08 43.56 -32.35
CA PRO A 7 17.04 42.84 -31.53
C PRO A 7 16.46 42.34 -30.20
N ALA A 8 15.51 43.05 -29.63
CA ALA A 8 14.81 42.64 -28.42
C ALA A 8 14.00 41.33 -28.61
N PHE A 9 13.42 41.13 -29.81
CA PHE A 9 12.66 39.90 -30.11
C PHE A 9 13.57 38.68 -30.22
N LYS A 10 14.77 38.82 -30.78
CA LYS A 10 15.76 37.74 -30.87
C LYS A 10 16.28 37.33 -29.48
N ILE A 11 16.51 38.31 -28.61
CA ILE A 11 16.95 38.05 -27.21
C ILE A 11 15.82 37.34 -26.44
N TYR A 12 14.59 37.81 -26.56
CA TYR A 12 13.43 37.19 -25.91
C TYR A 12 13.24 35.74 -26.37
N ASN A 13 13.32 35.47 -27.66
CA ASN A 13 13.17 34.11 -28.21
C ASN A 13 14.30 33.18 -27.74
N GLY A 14 15.52 33.69 -27.64
CA GLY A 14 16.66 32.95 -27.09
C GLY A 14 16.48 32.59 -25.61
N VAL A 15 15.99 33.54 -24.80
CA VAL A 15 15.71 33.30 -23.37
C VAL A 15 14.62 32.26 -23.19
N VAL A 16 13.54 32.33 -23.99
CA VAL A 16 12.44 31.36 -23.93
C VAL A 16 12.90 29.97 -24.29
N GLN A 17 13.66 29.83 -25.39
CA GLN A 17 14.21 28.53 -25.80
C GLN A 17 15.16 27.93 -24.76
N PHE A 18 16.02 28.74 -24.16
CA PHE A 18 16.92 28.30 -23.10
C PHE A 18 16.16 27.86 -21.84
N SER A 19 15.10 28.59 -21.47
CA SER A 19 14.26 28.25 -20.34
C SER A 19 13.54 26.90 -20.53
N ILE A 20 13.01 26.65 -21.74
CA ILE A 20 12.36 25.38 -22.06
C ILE A 20 13.37 24.22 -21.97
N LEU A 21 14.59 24.42 -22.49
CA LEU A 21 15.62 23.40 -22.46
C LEU A 21 16.09 23.10 -21.03
N ALA A 22 16.27 24.14 -20.21
CA ALA A 22 16.63 23.97 -18.79
C ALA A 22 15.54 23.23 -18.00
N PHE A 23 14.26 23.58 -18.26
CA PHE A 23 13.13 22.93 -17.60
C PHE A 23 12.99 21.46 -17.99
N THR A 24 13.15 21.12 -19.27
CA THR A 24 13.14 19.72 -19.74
C THR A 24 14.28 18.90 -19.12
N LEU A 25 15.48 19.44 -19.04
CA LEU A 25 16.59 18.76 -18.38
C LEU A 25 16.32 18.55 -16.89
N ALA A 26 15.73 19.52 -16.22
CA ALA A 26 15.35 19.38 -14.81
C ALA A 26 14.30 18.29 -14.59
N LEU A 27 13.29 18.18 -15.47
CA LEU A 27 12.29 17.11 -15.41
C LEU A 27 12.89 15.73 -15.65
N VAL A 28 13.80 15.60 -16.63
CA VAL A 28 14.50 14.35 -16.91
C VAL A 28 15.34 13.93 -15.70
N TYR A 29 16.10 14.87 -15.13
CA TYR A 29 16.89 14.61 -13.92
C TYR A 29 16.01 14.17 -12.75
N PHE A 30 14.87 14.85 -12.53
CA PHE A 30 13.93 14.50 -11.47
C PHE A 30 13.35 13.09 -11.68
N ALA A 31 12.91 12.78 -12.91
CA ALA A 31 12.30 11.48 -13.21
C ALA A 31 13.27 10.31 -13.11
N PHE A 32 14.50 10.46 -13.58
CA PHE A 32 15.44 9.34 -13.69
C PHE A 32 16.46 9.24 -12.55
N VAL A 33 16.75 10.33 -11.87
CA VAL A 33 17.77 10.36 -10.82
C VAL A 33 17.17 10.57 -9.43
N TYR A 34 16.32 11.58 -9.26
CA TYR A 34 15.77 11.93 -7.96
C TYR A 34 14.64 10.99 -7.54
N TYR A 35 13.67 10.76 -8.43
CA TYR A 35 12.49 9.93 -8.12
C TYR A 35 12.83 8.48 -7.74
N PRO A 36 13.70 7.76 -8.46
CA PRO A 36 14.09 6.41 -8.07
C PRO A 36 14.79 6.36 -6.71
N LYS A 37 15.66 7.33 -6.40
CA LYS A 37 16.35 7.42 -5.10
C LYS A 37 15.37 7.72 -3.96
N ALA A 38 14.42 8.62 -4.18
CA ALA A 38 13.39 8.92 -3.20
C ALA A 38 12.51 7.69 -2.91
N VAL A 39 12.09 6.95 -3.94
CA VAL A 39 11.27 5.74 -3.77
C VAL A 39 12.06 4.61 -3.08
N GLN A 40 13.35 4.46 -3.36
CA GLN A 40 14.19 3.47 -2.68
C GLN A 40 14.34 3.79 -1.19
N ASN A 41 14.50 5.06 -0.84
CA ASN A 41 14.55 5.50 0.56
C ASN A 41 13.21 5.28 1.29
N TYR A 42 12.08 5.43 0.61
CA TYR A 42 10.76 5.10 1.17
C TYR A 42 10.55 3.59 1.36
N LYS A 43 11.09 2.76 0.48
CA LYS A 43 11.05 1.29 0.65
C LYS A 43 11.95 0.78 1.79
N GLY A 44 12.93 1.58 2.22
CA GLY A 44 13.80 1.26 3.35
C GLY A 44 13.30 1.75 4.72
N ALA A 45 12.29 2.63 4.74
CA ALA A 45 11.66 3.06 5.97
C ALA A 45 10.55 2.09 6.37
N THR A 46 10.88 0.90 6.79
CA THR A 46 9.97 0.10 7.61
C THR A 46 9.74 0.90 8.90
N PRO A 47 8.49 1.21 9.29
CA PRO A 47 8.25 1.78 10.60
C PRO A 47 8.88 0.84 11.62
N ASN A 48 9.71 1.38 12.53
CA ASN A 48 10.31 0.64 13.64
C ASN A 48 9.18 -0.05 14.42
N LYS A 49 8.87 -1.28 14.00
CA LYS A 49 8.03 -2.19 14.78
C LYS A 49 8.91 -2.63 15.96
N PRO A 50 8.49 -2.48 17.23
CA PRO A 50 9.22 -3.06 18.32
C PRO A 50 9.43 -4.54 17.99
N ALA A 51 10.68 -5.00 18.10
CA ALA A 51 11.04 -6.38 17.84
C ALA A 51 10.38 -7.28 18.90
N VAL A 52 9.14 -7.65 18.64
CA VAL A 52 8.57 -8.85 19.24
C VAL A 52 9.19 -10.00 18.46
N ALA A 53 10.00 -10.82 19.15
CA ALA A 53 10.60 -11.99 18.56
C ALA A 53 9.54 -12.76 17.76
N PRO A 54 9.80 -13.12 16.50
CA PRO A 54 8.86 -13.90 15.73
C PRO A 54 8.72 -15.26 16.41
N VAL A 55 7.61 -15.44 17.10
CA VAL A 55 7.13 -16.79 17.35
C VAL A 55 6.83 -17.32 15.95
N ALA A 56 7.64 -18.26 15.48
CA ALA A 56 7.44 -18.98 14.24
C ALA A 56 6.14 -19.80 14.36
N ALA A 57 5.01 -19.12 14.31
CA ALA A 57 3.69 -19.72 14.32
C ALA A 57 3.45 -20.25 12.92
N GLY A 58 3.75 -21.53 12.71
CA GLY A 58 3.20 -22.40 11.71
C GLY A 58 2.90 -21.79 10.34
N THR A 59 3.95 -21.37 9.60
CA THR A 59 3.83 -20.98 8.19
C THR A 59 3.19 -22.07 7.32
N ASP A 60 3.32 -23.34 7.77
CA ASP A 60 2.76 -24.51 7.08
C ASP A 60 1.23 -24.61 7.15
N LYS A 61 0.58 -23.78 7.99
CA LYS A 61 -0.88 -23.74 8.12
C LYS A 61 -1.57 -22.80 7.11
N PHE A 62 -0.81 -22.03 6.36
CA PHE A 62 -1.33 -21.10 5.35
C PHE A 62 -0.94 -21.54 3.94
N PRO A 63 -1.80 -21.30 2.92
CA PRO A 63 -3.06 -20.53 2.96
C PRO A 63 -4.24 -21.32 3.57
N ILE A 64 -5.14 -20.61 4.27
CA ILE A 64 -6.44 -21.14 4.69
C ILE A 64 -7.48 -20.66 3.69
N GLU A 65 -8.21 -21.57 3.06
CA GLU A 65 -9.20 -21.24 2.06
C GLU A 65 -10.54 -21.86 2.43
N THR A 66 -11.58 -21.03 2.44
CA THR A 66 -12.97 -21.42 2.70
C THR A 66 -13.89 -20.75 1.66
N LYS A 67 -15.16 -21.12 1.65
CA LYS A 67 -16.17 -20.44 0.80
C LYS A 67 -16.44 -18.99 1.20
N ASN A 68 -16.05 -18.57 2.42
CA ASN A 68 -16.40 -17.29 3.01
C ASN A 68 -15.21 -16.34 3.07
N PHE A 69 -13.98 -16.86 3.11
CA PHE A 69 -12.75 -16.07 3.19
C PHE A 69 -11.53 -16.90 2.78
N ARG A 70 -10.46 -16.19 2.44
CA ARG A 70 -9.14 -16.76 2.20
C ARG A 70 -8.11 -15.99 3.02
N ILE A 71 -7.23 -16.69 3.74
CA ILE A 71 -6.14 -16.10 4.53
C ILE A 71 -4.81 -16.55 3.95
N VAL A 72 -3.95 -15.59 3.64
CA VAL A 72 -2.59 -15.82 3.11
C VAL A 72 -1.60 -15.13 4.03
N TYR A 73 -0.53 -15.82 4.37
CA TYR A 73 0.60 -15.24 5.09
C TYR A 73 1.73 -14.91 4.13
N GLU A 74 2.24 -13.70 4.18
CA GLU A 74 3.42 -13.28 3.44
C GLU A 74 4.62 -13.11 4.39
N SER A 75 5.58 -13.99 4.25
CA SER A 75 6.77 -14.04 5.12
C SER A 75 7.69 -12.83 4.98
N LYS A 76 7.72 -12.19 3.78
CA LYS A 76 8.60 -11.03 3.52
C LYS A 76 8.17 -9.80 4.31
N SER A 77 6.88 -9.58 4.43
CA SER A 77 6.27 -8.43 5.12
C SER A 77 5.77 -8.77 6.51
N ASP A 78 5.85 -10.05 6.93
CA ASP A 78 5.26 -10.57 8.16
C ASP A 78 3.79 -10.14 8.31
N THR A 79 3.01 -10.32 7.22
CA THR A 79 1.66 -9.79 7.11
C THR A 79 0.67 -10.86 6.70
N TYR A 80 -0.48 -10.88 7.35
CA TYR A 80 -1.61 -11.72 7.01
C TYR A 80 -2.58 -10.95 6.14
N TYR A 81 -2.84 -11.45 4.94
CA TYR A 81 -3.86 -10.92 4.02
C TYR A 81 -5.11 -11.74 4.15
N VAL A 82 -6.21 -11.11 4.54
CA VAL A 82 -7.51 -11.73 4.75
C VAL A 82 -8.45 -11.22 3.67
N PHE A 83 -8.70 -12.04 2.65
CA PHE A 83 -9.66 -11.77 1.58
C PHE A 83 -11.02 -12.30 2.02
N VAL A 84 -11.98 -11.40 2.18
CA VAL A 84 -13.32 -11.73 2.68
C VAL A 84 -14.34 -11.67 1.53
N TYR A 85 -15.08 -12.73 1.33
CA TYR A 85 -16.16 -12.80 0.35
C TYR A 85 -17.45 -12.27 0.97
N GLY A 86 -18.25 -11.56 0.17
CA GLY A 86 -19.53 -11.03 0.60
C GLY A 86 -20.01 -9.94 -0.34
N LYS A 87 -21.13 -10.18 -1.04
CA LYS A 87 -21.72 -9.24 -2.01
C LYS A 87 -22.40 -8.04 -1.36
N GLN A 88 -22.62 -8.09 -0.05
CA GLN A 88 -23.22 -7.05 0.76
C GLN A 88 -22.38 -6.86 2.03
N LEU A 89 -22.47 -5.65 2.63
CA LEU A 89 -21.69 -5.30 3.81
C LEU A 89 -21.95 -6.25 5.00
N ASP A 90 -23.20 -6.64 5.23
CA ASP A 90 -23.56 -7.55 6.32
C ASP A 90 -22.91 -8.93 6.14
N ALA A 91 -22.96 -9.48 4.93
CA ALA A 91 -22.32 -10.75 4.61
C ALA A 91 -20.80 -10.65 4.77
N TYR A 92 -20.19 -9.54 4.32
CA TYR A 92 -18.77 -9.26 4.52
C TYR A 92 -18.42 -9.25 6.02
N LEU A 93 -19.19 -8.56 6.87
CA LEU A 93 -18.91 -8.46 8.30
C LEU A 93 -19.01 -9.81 9.02
N VAL A 94 -20.01 -10.62 8.68
CA VAL A 94 -20.17 -11.99 9.23
C VAL A 94 -18.97 -12.86 8.83
N ASN A 95 -18.59 -12.82 7.56
CA ASN A 95 -17.49 -13.62 7.04
C ASN A 95 -16.12 -13.12 7.57
N LYS A 96 -15.94 -11.79 7.75
CA LYS A 96 -14.79 -11.20 8.41
C LYS A 96 -14.64 -11.71 9.85
N ASN A 97 -15.71 -11.70 10.62
CA ASN A 97 -15.69 -12.22 12.00
C ASN A 97 -15.30 -13.70 12.05
N SER A 98 -15.78 -14.49 11.11
CA SER A 98 -15.40 -15.91 10.97
C SER A 98 -13.90 -16.06 10.65
N ALA A 99 -13.36 -15.20 9.76
CA ALA A 99 -11.94 -15.18 9.43
C ALA A 99 -11.08 -14.78 10.65
N VAL A 100 -11.50 -13.78 11.42
CA VAL A 100 -10.83 -13.35 12.66
C VAL A 100 -10.75 -14.48 13.67
N LEU A 101 -11.85 -15.19 13.89
CA LEU A 101 -11.89 -16.35 14.80
C LEU A 101 -10.96 -17.47 14.32
N THR A 102 -11.00 -17.79 13.03
CA THR A 102 -10.13 -18.81 12.44
C THR A 102 -8.65 -18.42 12.60
N LEU A 103 -8.31 -17.16 12.35
CA LEU A 103 -6.94 -16.66 12.49
C LEU A 103 -6.47 -16.74 13.95
N LYS A 104 -7.29 -16.32 14.92
CA LYS A 104 -7.01 -16.45 16.34
C LYS A 104 -6.71 -17.90 16.75
N ASN A 105 -7.58 -18.82 16.33
CA ASN A 105 -7.42 -20.24 16.63
C ASN A 105 -6.13 -20.81 15.98
N THR A 106 -5.85 -20.43 14.74
CA THR A 106 -4.68 -20.92 13.99
C THR A 106 -3.37 -20.43 14.61
N LEU A 107 -3.36 -19.16 15.07
CA LEU A 107 -2.20 -18.54 15.72
C LEU A 107 -2.14 -18.83 17.23
N SER A 108 -3.16 -19.48 17.78
CA SER A 108 -3.30 -19.71 19.24
C SER A 108 -3.18 -18.39 20.02
N ALA A 109 -3.77 -17.31 19.49
CA ALA A 109 -3.65 -15.95 20.01
C ALA A 109 -4.99 -15.45 20.53
N ASP A 110 -5.02 -14.96 21.75
CA ASP A 110 -6.20 -14.31 22.35
C ASP A 110 -6.52 -12.97 21.69
N SER A 111 -5.48 -12.27 21.22
CA SER A 111 -5.58 -10.98 20.54
C SER A 111 -4.75 -10.96 19.26
N LEU A 112 -5.29 -10.33 18.22
CA LEU A 112 -4.60 -10.15 16.94
C LEU A 112 -3.87 -8.81 16.82
N CYS A 113 -3.87 -7.97 17.86
CA CYS A 113 -3.33 -6.61 17.80
C CYS A 113 -1.81 -6.53 17.63
N SER A 114 -1.09 -7.60 17.92
CA SER A 114 0.37 -7.72 17.71
C SER A 114 0.73 -8.15 16.28
N TYR A 115 -0.24 -8.55 15.48
CA TYR A 115 -0.04 -9.04 14.12
C TYR A 115 -0.35 -7.97 13.08
N SER A 116 0.39 -7.97 11.99
CA SER A 116 0.08 -7.15 10.83
C SER A 116 -0.98 -7.84 9.99
N ILE A 117 -2.21 -7.32 9.99
CA ILE A 117 -3.34 -7.93 9.28
C ILE A 117 -3.98 -6.90 8.37
N ILE A 118 -4.19 -7.28 7.10
CA ILE A 118 -4.87 -6.47 6.10
C ILE A 118 -6.14 -7.21 5.67
N TYR A 119 -7.29 -6.58 5.87
CA TYR A 119 -8.58 -7.09 5.40
C TYR A 119 -8.95 -6.46 4.07
N ALA A 120 -9.26 -7.27 3.08
CA ALA A 120 -9.71 -6.83 1.76
C ALA A 120 -11.01 -7.53 1.37
N SER A 121 -11.89 -6.82 0.65
CA SER A 121 -13.04 -7.44 0.03
C SER A 121 -12.63 -8.16 -1.24
N ALA A 122 -13.01 -9.42 -1.38
CA ALA A 122 -12.79 -10.21 -2.58
C ALA A 122 -13.88 -9.98 -3.66
N ASP A 123 -15.05 -9.50 -3.26
CA ASP A 123 -16.19 -9.24 -4.16
C ASP A 123 -16.29 -7.76 -4.60
N ASN A 124 -15.20 -6.99 -4.44
CA ASN A 124 -15.10 -5.57 -4.84
C ASN A 124 -16.20 -4.65 -4.27
N ILE A 125 -16.73 -4.97 -3.09
CA ILE A 125 -17.64 -4.05 -2.40
C ILE A 125 -16.82 -2.94 -1.74
N GLU A 126 -17.40 -1.74 -1.68
CA GLU A 126 -16.82 -0.63 -0.93
C GLU A 126 -17.03 -0.85 0.57
N VAL A 127 -15.94 -1.16 1.27
CA VAL A 127 -15.95 -1.39 2.72
C VAL A 127 -15.53 -0.11 3.42
N PRO A 128 -16.39 0.48 4.27
CA PRO A 128 -16.04 1.68 5.04
C PRO A 128 -14.78 1.47 5.88
N PRO A 129 -13.90 2.50 6.04
CA PRO A 129 -12.59 2.37 6.70
C PRO A 129 -12.65 1.80 8.12
N GLN A 130 -13.74 2.05 8.84
CA GLN A 130 -13.97 1.53 10.19
C GLN A 130 -14.06 0.00 10.25
N TYR A 131 -14.41 -0.65 9.15
CA TYR A 131 -14.53 -2.11 9.06
C TYR A 131 -13.31 -2.77 8.39
N GLN A 132 -12.37 -1.97 7.88
CA GLN A 132 -11.13 -2.49 7.29
C GLN A 132 -10.07 -2.86 8.34
N LYS A 133 -10.25 -2.44 9.59
CA LYS A 133 -9.36 -2.74 10.70
C LYS A 133 -10.03 -3.69 11.69
N ASP A 134 -9.21 -4.33 12.54
CA ASP A 134 -9.75 -5.07 13.68
C ASP A 134 -10.25 -4.04 14.72
N THR A 135 -11.54 -4.08 15.04
CA THR A 135 -12.16 -3.18 16.01
C THR A 135 -11.75 -3.46 17.45
N ALA A 136 -11.14 -4.61 17.71
CA ALA A 136 -10.62 -4.97 19.03
C ALA A 136 -9.26 -4.31 19.36
N CYS A 137 -8.58 -3.75 18.35
CA CYS A 137 -7.30 -3.09 18.52
C CYS A 137 -7.47 -1.57 18.59
N LYS A 138 -7.56 -1.03 19.79
CA LYS A 138 -7.56 0.42 20.07
C LYS A 138 -6.17 0.92 20.38
#